data_77c16991364010bc078605603c76573c
#
_entry.id   77c16991364010bc078605603c76573c
#
_cell.length_a   1.000
_cell.length_b   1.000
_cell.length_c   1.000
_cell.angle_alpha   90.00
_cell.angle_beta   90.00
_cell.angle_gamma   90.00
#
_symmetry.space_group_name_H-M   'P 1'
#
loop_
_entity.id
_entity.type
_entity.pdbx_description
1 polymer ?
#
loop_
_entity_poly.entity_id
_entity_poly.type
_entity_poly.pdbx_seq_one_letter_code
_entity_poly.pdbx_strand_id
1 'polypeptide(L)'
;MTLYDDNRCAFARFCHREDGDVWTLTELSGDERLKREAVQESTDCPAGRLVHVDSETGAIYEPEFEPSIALLEDPEEGVSGPLYVRGGIPLVGVDGVEYELRNRYALCRCGASRNKPFCDAMHVTVGFEDGFDDDSTW
;
A
#
# COMPACT_ATOMS: atom_id res chain seq x y z
N MET A 1 6.49 12.72 14.54
CA MET A 1 5.93 12.05 13.34
C MET A 1 4.95 10.97 13.79
N THR A 2 3.79 10.92 13.20
CA THR A 2 2.74 9.94 13.53
C THR A 2 2.52 9.01 12.35
N LEU A 3 2.46 7.71 12.61
CA LEU A 3 2.12 6.70 11.61
C LEU A 3 0.66 6.30 11.75
N TYR A 4 -0.12 6.49 10.68
CA TYR A 4 -1.49 5.99 10.59
C TYR A 4 -1.47 4.65 9.85
N ASP A 5 -2.25 3.72 10.35
CA ASP A 5 -2.28 2.33 9.89
C ASP A 5 -3.73 1.85 9.89
N ASP A 6 -4.13 1.12 8.86
CA ASP A 6 -5.48 0.55 8.76
C ASP A 6 -5.45 -0.94 8.37
N ASN A 7 -6.59 -1.50 7.95
CA ASN A 7 -6.72 -2.92 7.66
C ASN A 7 -6.55 -3.31 6.18
N ARG A 8 -5.99 -2.43 5.35
CA ARG A 8 -5.88 -2.63 3.89
C ARG A 8 -4.56 -3.26 3.46
N CYS A 9 -4.06 -4.25 4.19
CA CYS A 9 -2.78 -4.88 3.88
C CYS A 9 -2.85 -5.76 2.64
N ALA A 10 -1.97 -5.49 1.66
CA ALA A 10 -1.81 -6.29 0.44
C ALA A 10 -0.70 -7.34 0.53
N PHE A 11 -0.04 -7.45 1.68
CA PHE A 11 1.09 -8.35 1.92
C PHE A 11 2.29 -8.08 1.00
N ALA A 12 2.57 -6.80 0.72
CA ALA A 12 3.71 -6.41 -0.11
C ALA A 12 5.05 -6.44 0.65
N ARG A 13 5.01 -6.41 1.98
CA ARG A 13 6.16 -6.56 2.88
C ARG A 13 7.18 -5.42 2.86
N PHE A 14 6.88 -4.30 2.20
CA PHE A 14 7.77 -3.13 2.19
C PHE A 14 7.91 -2.46 3.56
N CYS A 15 6.99 -2.78 4.50
CA CYS A 15 7.05 -2.29 5.88
C CYS A 15 8.06 -3.04 6.75
N HIS A 16 8.68 -4.10 6.23
CA HIS A 16 9.71 -4.88 6.90
C HIS A 16 10.96 -4.95 6.03
N ARG A 17 11.99 -4.18 6.39
CA ARG A 17 13.25 -4.12 5.66
C ARG A 17 14.44 -4.32 6.57
N GLU A 18 15.63 -4.30 5.99
CA GLU A 18 16.90 -4.57 6.65
C GLU A 18 17.14 -3.66 7.88
N ASP A 19 16.80 -2.38 7.78
CA ASP A 19 16.96 -1.43 8.88
C ASP A 19 15.91 -1.57 9.99
N GLY A 20 14.87 -2.36 9.77
CA GLY A 20 13.80 -2.62 10.73
C GLY A 20 12.41 -2.47 10.11
N ASP A 21 11.39 -2.71 10.91
CA ASP A 21 10.01 -2.49 10.50
C ASP A 21 9.58 -1.03 10.67
N VAL A 22 8.56 -0.64 9.92
CA VAL A 22 8.08 0.75 9.87
C VAL A 22 7.64 1.27 11.25
N TRP A 23 7.07 0.42 12.07
CA TRP A 23 6.57 0.84 13.40
C TRP A 23 7.72 1.16 14.35
N THR A 24 8.72 0.30 14.42
CA THR A 24 9.95 0.52 15.21
C THR A 24 10.72 1.73 14.72
N LEU A 25 10.91 1.85 13.40
CA LEU A 25 11.60 3.00 12.81
C LEU A 25 10.88 4.32 13.08
N THR A 26 9.55 4.29 13.13
CA THR A 26 8.76 5.48 13.48
C THR A 26 9.03 5.94 14.92
N GLU A 27 9.16 5.00 15.85
CA GLU A 27 9.53 5.31 17.24
C GLU A 27 10.92 5.92 17.33
N LEU A 28 11.82 5.56 16.41
CA LEU A 28 13.20 6.04 16.35
C LEU A 28 13.38 7.26 15.42
N SER A 29 12.28 7.94 15.07
CA SER A 29 12.29 9.03 14.07
C SER A 29 13.02 10.30 14.51
N GLY A 30 13.55 10.34 15.73
CA GLY A 30 14.50 11.37 16.16
C GLY A 30 15.83 11.32 15.38
N ASP A 31 16.19 10.16 14.84
CA ASP A 31 17.33 9.99 13.93
C ASP A 31 16.84 10.23 12.49
N GLU A 32 17.44 11.19 11.79
CA GLU A 32 17.02 11.58 10.44
C GLU A 32 17.11 10.45 9.41
N ARG A 33 18.13 9.58 9.54
CA ARG A 33 18.28 8.43 8.64
C ARG A 33 17.14 7.42 8.83
N LEU A 34 16.82 7.10 10.08
CA LEU A 34 15.76 6.16 10.41
C LEU A 34 14.38 6.74 10.09
N LYS A 35 14.20 8.05 10.27
CA LYS A 35 12.98 8.75 9.87
C LYS A 35 12.75 8.63 8.35
N ARG A 36 13.79 8.88 7.54
CA ARG A 36 13.67 8.75 6.08
C ARG A 36 13.33 7.34 5.67
N GLU A 37 13.95 6.35 6.30
CA GLU A 37 13.66 4.93 6.01
C GLU A 37 12.22 4.58 6.40
N ALA A 38 11.74 5.04 7.54
CA ALA A 38 10.35 4.81 7.96
C ALA A 38 9.35 5.40 6.95
N VAL A 39 9.59 6.62 6.49
CA VAL A 39 8.74 7.28 5.49
C VAL A 39 8.79 6.51 4.17
N GLN A 40 9.97 6.06 3.74
CA GLN A 40 10.10 5.28 2.51
C GLN A 40 9.33 3.96 2.59
N GLU A 41 9.43 3.24 3.71
CA GLU A 41 8.69 1.99 3.89
C GLU A 41 7.18 2.21 3.82
N SER A 42 6.67 3.28 4.43
CA SER A 42 5.24 3.58 4.37
C SER A 42 4.78 4.02 2.98
N THR A 43 5.57 4.84 2.28
CA THR A 43 5.19 5.32 0.94
C THR A 43 5.30 4.24 -0.13
N ASP A 44 6.09 3.20 0.11
CA ASP A 44 6.19 2.04 -0.78
C ASP A 44 5.03 1.04 -0.59
N CYS A 45 4.24 1.19 0.48
CA CYS A 45 3.07 0.34 0.69
C CYS A 45 2.01 0.61 -0.37
N PRO A 46 1.73 -0.34 -1.30
CA PRO A 46 0.79 -0.07 -2.39
C PRO A 46 -0.66 0.02 -1.93
N ALA A 47 -0.97 -0.54 -0.77
CA ALA A 47 -2.33 -0.49 -0.23
C ALA A 47 -2.72 0.90 0.29
N GLY A 48 -1.74 1.81 0.47
CA GLY A 48 -2.00 3.08 1.12
C GLY A 48 -2.39 2.93 2.58
N ARG A 49 -2.07 1.77 3.17
CA ARG A 49 -2.38 1.45 4.56
C ARG A 49 -1.57 2.30 5.53
N LEU A 50 -0.32 2.55 5.18
CA LEU A 50 0.66 3.21 6.04
C LEU A 50 0.88 4.65 5.54
N VAL A 51 0.61 5.62 6.40
CA VAL A 51 0.78 7.05 6.08
C VAL A 51 1.44 7.74 7.25
N HIS A 52 2.53 8.45 6.99
CA HIS A 52 3.20 9.28 7.99
C HIS A 52 2.72 10.72 7.92
N VAL A 53 2.54 11.33 9.08
CA VAL A 53 2.11 12.72 9.21
C VAL A 53 3.06 13.42 10.18
N ASP A 54 3.48 14.65 9.84
CA ASP A 54 4.23 15.49 10.75
C ASP A 54 3.36 15.87 11.94
N SER A 55 3.83 15.57 13.16
CA SER A 55 3.05 15.78 14.39
C SER A 55 2.83 17.25 14.74
N GLU A 56 3.69 18.14 14.25
CA GLU A 56 3.59 19.58 14.55
C GLU A 56 2.77 20.33 13.51
N THR A 57 2.96 20.03 12.23
CA THR A 57 2.36 20.77 11.12
C THR A 57 1.14 20.08 10.52
N GLY A 58 0.97 18.77 10.74
CA GLY A 58 -0.06 17.98 10.09
C GLY A 58 0.23 17.65 8.63
N ALA A 59 1.42 17.98 8.14
CA ALA A 59 1.80 17.69 6.76
C ALA A 59 1.93 16.17 6.54
N ILE A 60 1.36 15.69 5.44
CA ILE A 60 1.38 14.28 5.07
C ILE A 60 2.60 14.00 4.21
N TYR A 61 3.38 12.96 4.57
CA TYR A 61 4.52 12.51 3.80
C TYR A 61 4.05 11.55 2.69
N GLU A 62 3.59 12.10 1.58
CA GLU A 62 3.16 11.35 0.40
C GLU A 62 3.89 11.85 -0.84
N PRO A 63 4.42 10.95 -1.69
CA PRO A 63 5.00 11.37 -2.97
C PRO A 63 3.90 11.80 -3.94
N GLU A 64 4.26 12.66 -4.88
CA GLU A 64 3.38 12.99 -5.99
C GLU A 64 3.51 11.92 -7.06
N PHE A 65 2.40 11.26 -7.38
CA PHE A 65 2.33 10.30 -8.48
C PHE A 65 1.45 10.85 -9.58
N GLU A 66 1.82 10.60 -10.83
CA GLU A 66 0.89 10.76 -11.92
C GLU A 66 -0.20 9.68 -11.82
N PRO A 67 -1.47 10.00 -12.13
CA PRO A 67 -2.54 9.03 -12.09
C PRO A 67 -2.22 7.80 -12.95
N SER A 68 -2.26 6.62 -12.34
CA SER A 68 -1.95 5.36 -13.02
C SER A 68 -2.61 4.18 -12.35
N ILE A 69 -2.80 3.10 -13.11
CA ILE A 69 -3.30 1.81 -12.63
C ILE A 69 -2.34 0.73 -13.13
N ALA A 70 -1.85 -0.11 -12.21
CA ALA A 70 -0.93 -1.19 -12.56
C ALA A 70 -1.44 -2.53 -12.03
N LEU A 71 -1.11 -3.60 -12.75
CA LEU A 71 -1.31 -4.97 -12.27
C LEU A 71 -0.06 -5.37 -11.50
N LEU A 72 -0.21 -5.76 -10.25
CA LEU A 72 0.92 -6.18 -9.42
C LEU A 72 1.07 -7.70 -9.42
N GLU A 73 2.32 -8.13 -9.44
CA GLU A 73 2.71 -9.54 -9.31
C GLU A 73 3.61 -9.70 -8.09
N ASP A 74 3.50 -10.84 -7.43
CA ASP A 74 4.32 -11.16 -6.27
C ASP A 74 5.09 -12.45 -6.53
N PRO A 75 6.25 -12.37 -7.20
CA PRO A 75 7.03 -13.56 -7.55
C PRO A 75 7.61 -14.29 -6.34
N GLU A 76 7.85 -13.59 -5.24
CA GLU A 76 8.36 -14.21 -4.01
C GLU A 76 7.33 -15.18 -3.42
N GLU A 77 6.04 -14.86 -3.47
CA GLU A 77 4.96 -15.73 -3.03
C GLU A 77 4.43 -16.61 -4.17
N GLY A 78 4.89 -16.40 -5.40
CA GLY A 78 4.44 -17.17 -6.56
C GLY A 78 2.99 -16.90 -6.95
N VAL A 79 2.47 -15.73 -6.68
CA VAL A 79 1.08 -15.35 -6.95
C VAL A 79 0.99 -14.00 -7.66
N SER A 80 -0.16 -13.72 -8.27
CA SER A 80 -0.51 -12.40 -8.74
C SER A 80 -1.12 -11.59 -7.59
N GLY A 81 -0.96 -10.28 -7.62
CA GLY A 81 -1.42 -9.38 -6.59
C GLY A 81 -2.60 -8.52 -7.01
N PRO A 82 -2.85 -7.42 -6.30
CA PRO A 82 -3.97 -6.53 -6.57
C PRO A 82 -3.73 -5.59 -7.75
N LEU A 83 -4.75 -4.77 -8.03
CA LEU A 83 -4.60 -3.57 -8.86
C LEU A 83 -3.99 -2.48 -7.99
N TYR A 84 -2.93 -1.86 -8.46
CA TYR A 84 -2.32 -0.71 -7.80
C TYR A 84 -2.80 0.58 -8.47
N VAL A 85 -3.63 1.34 -7.76
CA VAL A 85 -4.18 2.62 -8.23
C VAL A 85 -3.50 3.73 -7.45
N ARG A 86 -2.86 4.66 -8.13
CA ARG A 86 -2.15 5.76 -7.49
C ARG A 86 -2.32 7.09 -8.23
N GLY A 87 -2.00 8.19 -7.52
CA GLY A 87 -2.07 9.53 -8.10
C GLY A 87 -3.37 10.26 -7.83
N GLY A 88 -4.07 9.92 -6.74
CA GLY A 88 -5.28 10.63 -6.33
C GLY A 88 -6.49 10.38 -7.20
N ILE A 89 -6.62 9.18 -7.77
CA ILE A 89 -7.78 8.80 -8.59
C ILE A 89 -8.97 8.55 -7.66
N PRO A 90 -10.12 9.21 -7.88
CA PRO A 90 -11.33 8.96 -7.10
C PRO A 90 -11.82 7.52 -7.26
N LEU A 91 -12.24 6.91 -6.15
CA LEU A 91 -12.84 5.57 -6.13
C LEU A 91 -14.30 5.69 -5.75
N VAL A 92 -15.18 5.21 -6.62
CA VAL A 92 -16.64 5.32 -6.44
C VAL A 92 -17.24 3.92 -6.41
N GLY A 93 -18.07 3.65 -5.39
CA GLY A 93 -18.78 2.38 -5.27
C GLY A 93 -19.94 2.25 -6.26
N VAL A 94 -20.49 1.04 -6.38
CA VAL A 94 -21.63 0.77 -7.29
C VAL A 94 -22.89 1.55 -6.91
N ASP A 95 -22.98 1.97 -5.66
CA ASP A 95 -24.07 2.81 -5.13
C ASP A 95 -23.88 4.30 -5.40
N GLY A 96 -22.77 4.68 -6.07
CA GLY A 96 -22.44 6.08 -6.37
C GLY A 96 -21.77 6.82 -5.22
N VAL A 97 -21.52 6.17 -4.09
CA VAL A 97 -20.84 6.79 -2.95
C VAL A 97 -19.33 6.75 -3.15
N GLU A 98 -18.67 7.88 -2.94
CA GLU A 98 -17.22 7.98 -3.05
C GLU A 98 -16.56 7.47 -1.76
N TYR A 99 -15.48 6.68 -1.94
CA TYR A 99 -14.60 6.33 -0.85
C TYR A 99 -13.68 7.51 -0.50
N GLU A 100 -13.07 7.47 0.68
CA GLU A 100 -12.05 8.45 1.07
C GLU A 100 -10.98 8.54 0.00
N LEU A 101 -10.71 9.74 -0.50
CA LEU A 101 -9.70 9.95 -1.53
C LEU A 101 -8.30 9.74 -0.93
N ARG A 102 -7.54 8.82 -1.50
CA ARG A 102 -6.15 8.54 -1.12
C ARG A 102 -5.25 8.59 -2.33
N ASN A 103 -3.97 8.77 -2.06
CA ASN A 103 -2.94 8.77 -3.10
C ASN A 103 -2.65 7.37 -3.65
N ARG A 104 -2.91 6.34 -2.85
CA ARG A 104 -2.61 4.95 -3.19
C ARG A 104 -3.72 4.02 -2.73
N TYR A 105 -4.11 3.09 -3.62
CA TYR A 105 -5.06 2.02 -3.29
C TYR A 105 -4.54 0.70 -3.86
N ALA A 106 -4.74 -0.39 -3.15
CA ALA A 106 -4.62 -1.73 -3.69
C ALA A 106 -6.02 -2.35 -3.75
N LEU A 107 -6.52 -2.60 -4.94
CA LEU A 107 -7.87 -3.11 -5.16
C LEU A 107 -7.85 -4.61 -5.46
N CYS A 108 -8.77 -5.34 -4.84
CA CYS A 108 -8.91 -6.78 -5.02
C CYS A 108 -9.23 -7.14 -6.48
N ARG A 109 -8.47 -8.08 -7.06
CA ARG A 109 -8.81 -8.71 -8.34
C ARG A 109 -8.87 -10.23 -8.28
N CYS A 110 -8.50 -10.83 -7.15
CA CYS A 110 -8.62 -12.27 -6.94
C CYS A 110 -10.06 -12.70 -6.60
N GLY A 111 -10.90 -11.76 -6.21
CA GLY A 111 -12.30 -12.01 -5.86
C GLY A 111 -12.53 -12.52 -4.44
N ALA A 112 -11.47 -12.77 -3.67
CA ALA A 112 -11.54 -13.41 -2.35
C ALA A 112 -11.42 -12.45 -1.16
N SER A 113 -11.18 -11.16 -1.40
CA SER A 113 -11.05 -10.19 -0.31
C SER A 113 -12.30 -10.10 0.54
N ARG A 114 -12.12 -10.01 1.84
CA ARG A 114 -13.19 -9.78 2.82
C ARG A 114 -13.41 -8.29 3.11
N ASN A 115 -12.61 -7.43 2.49
CA ASN A 115 -12.70 -5.98 2.64
C ASN A 115 -12.83 -5.28 1.29
N LYS A 116 -13.63 -5.87 0.38
CA LYS A 116 -13.82 -5.32 -0.97
C LYS A 116 -14.33 -3.88 -0.91
N PRO A 117 -13.88 -3.01 -1.82
CA PRO A 117 -13.08 -3.29 -3.02
C PRO A 117 -11.57 -3.42 -2.76
N PHE A 118 -11.13 -3.26 -1.53
CA PHE A 118 -9.71 -3.24 -1.19
C PHE A 118 -9.11 -4.63 -1.09
N CYS A 119 -7.82 -4.75 -1.40
CA CYS A 119 -7.05 -5.96 -1.16
C CYS A 119 -6.87 -6.19 0.34
N ASP A 120 -6.96 -7.46 0.77
CA ASP A 120 -6.67 -7.87 2.15
C ASP A 120 -5.68 -9.04 2.22
N ALA A 121 -4.89 -9.23 1.15
CA ALA A 121 -3.88 -10.28 1.02
C ALA A 121 -4.45 -11.69 0.77
N MET A 122 -5.74 -11.86 0.57
CA MET A 122 -6.34 -13.17 0.28
C MET A 122 -5.82 -13.81 -1.02
N HIS A 123 -5.26 -13.02 -1.95
CA HIS A 123 -4.63 -13.54 -3.16
C HIS A 123 -3.48 -14.53 -2.85
N VAL A 124 -2.76 -14.34 -1.75
CA VAL A 124 -1.72 -15.26 -1.30
C VAL A 124 -2.34 -16.59 -0.86
N THR A 125 -3.39 -16.54 -0.05
CA THR A 125 -4.07 -17.72 0.49
C THR A 125 -4.72 -18.56 -0.61
N VAL A 126 -5.38 -17.92 -1.57
CA VAL A 126 -6.08 -18.63 -2.66
C VAL A 126 -5.16 -18.99 -3.82
N GLY A 127 -3.92 -18.51 -3.83
CA GLY A 127 -2.96 -18.80 -4.90
C GLY A 127 -3.37 -18.18 -6.24
N PHE A 128 -3.82 -16.93 -6.22
CA PHE A 128 -4.31 -16.25 -7.41
C PHE A 128 -3.23 -16.09 -8.47
N GLU A 129 -3.52 -16.51 -9.70
CA GLU A 129 -2.67 -16.30 -10.87
C GLU A 129 -3.53 -15.73 -11.99
N ASP A 130 -3.11 -14.60 -12.58
CA ASP A 130 -3.84 -13.91 -13.64
C ASP A 130 -3.51 -14.42 -15.04
N GLY A 131 -2.47 -15.24 -15.16
CA GLY A 131 -2.04 -15.77 -16.45
C GLY A 131 -1.23 -14.81 -17.31
N PHE A 132 -0.94 -13.60 -16.82
CA PHE A 132 -0.07 -12.67 -17.52
C PHE A 132 1.39 -12.94 -17.18
N ASP A 133 2.23 -12.92 -18.22
CA ASP A 133 3.69 -13.01 -18.08
C ASP A 133 4.24 -11.58 -17.99
N ASP A 134 4.04 -10.97 -16.83
CA ASP A 134 4.35 -9.57 -16.59
C ASP A 134 5.55 -9.45 -15.65
N ASP A 135 6.43 -8.49 -15.93
CA ASP A 135 7.57 -8.16 -15.10
C ASP A 135 7.24 -7.19 -13.96
N SER A 136 5.99 -6.76 -13.84
CA SER A 136 5.55 -5.88 -12.75
C SER A 136 5.68 -6.60 -11.42
N THR A 137 6.44 -6.01 -10.49
CA THR A 137 6.69 -6.55 -9.17
C THR A 137 6.40 -5.49 -8.12
N TRP A 138 6.27 -5.96 -6.88
CA TRP A 138 6.16 -5.06 -5.75
C TRP A 138 7.34 -4.10 -5.65
#